data_fb199e6aed493be85eec8b637e938229
#
_entry.id   fb199e6aed493be85eec8b637e938229
#
_cell.length_a   1.000
_cell.length_b   1.000
_cell.length_c   1.000
_cell.angle_alpha   90.00
_cell.angle_beta   90.00
_cell.angle_gamma   90.00
#
_symmetry.space_group_name_H-M   'P 1'
#
loop_
_entity.id
_entity.type
_entity.pdbx_description
1 polymer ?
#
loop_
_entity_poly.entity_id
_entity_poly.type
_entity_poly.pdbx_seq_one_letter_code
_entity_poly.pdbx_strand_id
1 'polypeptide(L)'
;MSAPFAPDVVAVTLNPAIDLTVAVDRLVVGSVQRAANSVSNCGGKGVNVAGCLADWGLRVALTGVLGHANASAFGEFFAEKGVADRAVRVAGATRTNIKIADRASGETTDINLPGLTVSNDAFAAVRAALRELVAPDRIVALAGSLPESLPETAWATLAADLAALGARIVLDTSGAPLAAALRGRHPLHVVKPNRAELEALIGRALPRTGDVIAAARTLLDRGVALVIVSLGAEGALFVDRERALNAALPAKTVLSTVGAGDAMVAGICAALVEGASLERLARLSVAFAASKLDRIGPYLGSTENVERLAAAVRVTAVSN
;
A
#
# COMPACT_ATOMS: atom_id res chain seq x y z
N MET A 1 8.31 18.91 29.31
CA MET A 1 7.62 18.87 28.03
C MET A 1 8.11 17.63 27.30
N SER A 2 7.25 16.65 26.98
CA SER A 2 7.63 15.50 26.19
C SER A 2 8.03 15.98 24.76
N ALA A 3 9.08 15.38 24.21
CA ALA A 3 9.48 15.67 22.84
C ALA A 3 8.27 15.48 21.89
N PRO A 4 8.11 16.32 20.85
CA PRO A 4 7.03 16.16 19.90
C PRO A 4 7.12 14.77 19.24
N PHE A 5 5.97 14.14 19.02
CA PHE A 5 5.90 12.84 18.35
C PHE A 5 6.50 12.93 16.94
N ALA A 6 7.57 12.19 16.71
CA ALA A 6 8.26 12.13 15.42
C ALA A 6 8.10 10.70 14.84
N PRO A 7 7.22 10.49 13.86
CA PRO A 7 7.03 9.17 13.25
C PRO A 7 8.24 8.77 12.42
N ASP A 8 8.52 7.47 12.31
CA ASP A 8 9.53 6.94 11.38
C ASP A 8 8.95 6.94 9.95
N VAL A 9 7.66 6.65 9.82
CA VAL A 9 6.91 6.64 8.56
C VAL A 9 5.59 7.37 8.71
N VAL A 10 5.18 8.12 7.69
CA VAL A 10 3.84 8.68 7.55
C VAL A 10 3.11 7.92 6.44
N ALA A 11 2.01 7.25 6.78
CA ALA A 11 1.13 6.61 5.81
C ALA A 11 -0.03 7.55 5.44
N VAL A 12 -0.37 7.63 4.15
CA VAL A 12 -1.43 8.50 3.66
C VAL A 12 -2.49 7.68 2.95
N THR A 13 -3.77 7.90 3.32
CA THR A 13 -4.92 7.30 2.65
C THR A 13 -5.97 8.36 2.31
N LEU A 14 -6.33 8.46 1.02
CA LEU A 14 -7.35 9.40 0.56
C LEU A 14 -8.69 8.72 0.28
N ASN A 15 -8.71 7.38 0.24
CA ASN A 15 -9.91 6.59 -0.02
C ASN A 15 -9.95 5.33 0.87
N PRO A 16 -10.01 5.51 2.19
CA PRO A 16 -10.09 4.41 3.15
C PRO A 16 -11.37 3.59 2.96
N ALA A 17 -11.41 2.41 3.57
CA ALA A 17 -12.60 1.57 3.58
C ALA A 17 -12.70 0.78 4.89
N ILE A 18 -13.88 0.31 5.22
CA ILE A 18 -14.10 -0.83 6.10
C ILE A 18 -14.25 -2.05 5.18
N ASP A 19 -13.39 -3.04 5.30
CA ASP A 19 -13.46 -4.27 4.53
C ASP A 19 -14.30 -5.30 5.29
N LEU A 20 -15.53 -5.54 4.82
CA LEU A 20 -16.42 -6.58 5.33
C LEU A 20 -16.24 -7.85 4.51
N THR A 21 -15.60 -8.85 5.09
CA THR A 21 -15.49 -10.17 4.50
C THR A 21 -16.65 -11.05 4.97
N VAL A 22 -17.42 -11.58 4.03
CA VAL A 22 -18.55 -12.47 4.27
C VAL A 22 -18.23 -13.83 3.68
N ALA A 23 -18.21 -14.89 4.49
CA ALA A 23 -17.96 -16.24 4.03
C ALA A 23 -19.30 -16.95 3.75
N VAL A 24 -19.42 -17.50 2.54
CA VAL A 24 -20.54 -18.35 2.12
C VAL A 24 -20.00 -19.74 1.74
N ASP A 25 -20.84 -20.78 1.87
CA ASP A 25 -20.43 -22.13 1.46
C ASP A 25 -20.21 -22.20 -0.04
N ARG A 26 -21.11 -21.59 -0.83
CA ARG A 26 -21.02 -21.45 -2.26
C ARG A 26 -21.77 -20.19 -2.71
N LEU A 27 -21.11 -19.36 -3.52
CA LEU A 27 -21.74 -18.16 -4.09
C LEU A 27 -22.59 -18.56 -5.30
N VAL A 28 -23.90 -18.38 -5.19
CA VAL A 28 -24.85 -18.65 -6.29
C VAL A 28 -25.60 -17.36 -6.63
N VAL A 29 -25.34 -16.82 -7.82
CA VAL A 29 -25.99 -15.62 -8.31
C VAL A 29 -27.51 -15.82 -8.43
N GLY A 30 -28.30 -14.84 -7.98
CA GLY A 30 -29.78 -14.88 -8.07
C GLY A 30 -30.46 -15.65 -6.92
N SER A 31 -29.71 -16.14 -5.93
CA SER A 31 -30.27 -16.83 -4.76
C SER A 31 -30.03 -16.11 -3.45
N VAL A 32 -30.84 -16.42 -2.45
CA VAL A 32 -30.62 -15.96 -1.07
C VAL A 32 -29.47 -16.73 -0.46
N GLN A 33 -28.41 -16.02 -0.08
CA GLN A 33 -27.24 -16.58 0.57
C GLN A 33 -27.33 -16.42 2.09
N ARG A 34 -26.92 -17.44 2.83
CA ARG A 34 -26.72 -17.36 4.27
C ARG A 34 -25.23 -17.42 4.57
N ALA A 35 -24.71 -16.33 5.15
CA ALA A 35 -23.31 -16.27 5.55
C ALA A 35 -23.03 -17.23 6.70
N ALA A 36 -21.92 -17.94 6.62
CA ALA A 36 -21.42 -18.76 7.71
C ALA A 36 -20.80 -17.89 8.81
N ASN A 37 -20.06 -16.86 8.42
CA ASN A 37 -19.52 -15.83 9.31
C ASN A 37 -19.25 -14.54 8.53
N SER A 38 -18.97 -13.47 9.27
CA SER A 38 -18.44 -12.22 8.70
C SER A 38 -17.37 -11.62 9.61
N VAL A 39 -16.41 -10.93 8.99
CA VAL A 39 -15.34 -10.22 9.70
C VAL A 39 -15.23 -8.83 9.08
N SER A 40 -15.18 -7.81 9.94
CA SER A 40 -15.02 -6.41 9.55
C SER A 40 -13.64 -5.92 10.01
N ASN A 41 -12.88 -5.32 9.10
CA ASN A 41 -11.57 -4.74 9.39
C ASN A 41 -11.47 -3.32 8.85
N CYS A 42 -10.76 -2.46 9.57
CA CYS A 42 -10.31 -1.20 9.00
C CYS A 42 -9.38 -1.49 7.82
N GLY A 43 -9.59 -0.80 6.71
CA GLY A 43 -8.91 -1.06 5.45
C GLY A 43 -8.67 0.20 4.64
N GLY A 44 -8.25 -0.02 3.41
CA GLY A 44 -7.65 0.97 2.55
C GLY A 44 -6.14 0.88 2.60
N LYS A 45 -5.47 1.06 1.44
CA LYS A 45 -4.03 0.74 1.30
C LYS A 45 -3.16 1.44 2.35
N GLY A 46 -3.36 2.74 2.61
CA GLY A 46 -2.58 3.47 3.63
C GLY A 46 -2.81 2.96 5.05
N VAL A 47 -4.04 2.52 5.39
CA VAL A 47 -4.35 1.91 6.70
C VAL A 47 -3.64 0.55 6.83
N ASN A 48 -3.67 -0.26 5.77
CA ASN A 48 -2.99 -1.56 5.76
C ASN A 48 -1.47 -1.40 5.90
N VAL A 49 -0.88 -0.43 5.21
CA VAL A 49 0.55 -0.08 5.34
C VAL A 49 0.87 0.33 6.77
N ALA A 50 0.06 1.22 7.37
CA ALA A 50 0.28 1.70 8.74
C ALA A 50 0.20 0.55 9.75
N GLY A 51 -0.80 -0.33 9.64
CA GLY A 51 -0.95 -1.49 10.52
C GLY A 51 0.24 -2.44 10.46
N CYS A 52 0.70 -2.79 9.24
CA CYS A 52 1.87 -3.67 9.07
C CYS A 52 3.17 -3.04 9.61
N LEU A 53 3.36 -1.74 9.43
CA LEU A 53 4.54 -1.03 9.96
C LEU A 53 4.53 -0.95 11.49
N ALA A 54 3.35 -0.73 12.08
CA ALA A 54 3.19 -0.73 13.53
C ALA A 54 3.46 -2.12 14.13
N ASP A 55 2.98 -3.21 13.49
CA ASP A 55 3.30 -4.58 13.88
C ASP A 55 4.79 -4.90 13.76
N TRP A 56 5.50 -4.25 12.85
CA TRP A 56 6.97 -4.34 12.73
C TRP A 56 7.71 -3.58 13.84
N GLY A 57 7.01 -2.73 14.62
CA GLY A 57 7.58 -1.96 15.72
C GLY A 57 8.03 -0.54 15.35
N LEU A 58 7.65 -0.02 14.19
CA LEU A 58 7.95 1.35 13.80
C LEU A 58 6.92 2.33 14.38
N ARG A 59 7.36 3.57 14.64
CA ARG A 59 6.47 4.69 14.99
C ARG A 59 5.82 5.21 13.74
N VAL A 60 4.51 5.04 13.62
CA VAL A 60 3.74 5.39 12.42
C VAL A 60 2.73 6.47 12.73
N ALA A 61 2.64 7.48 11.86
CA ALA A 61 1.49 8.37 11.78
C ALA A 61 0.67 8.02 10.55
N LEU A 62 -0.66 8.08 10.67
CA LEU A 62 -1.55 8.00 9.53
C LEU A 62 -2.29 9.32 9.34
N THR A 63 -2.28 9.84 8.12
CA THR A 63 -3.09 10.98 7.71
C THR A 63 -3.85 10.67 6.42
N GLY A 64 -4.67 11.60 5.98
CA GLY A 64 -5.61 11.46 4.88
C GLY A 64 -7.02 11.77 5.36
N VAL A 65 -8.03 11.06 4.89
CA VAL A 65 -9.43 11.34 5.24
C VAL A 65 -10.12 10.13 5.86
N LEU A 66 -11.01 10.38 6.83
CA LEU A 66 -11.92 9.37 7.40
C LEU A 66 -13.32 9.97 7.52
N GLY A 67 -14.35 9.16 7.30
CA GLY A 67 -15.73 9.56 7.53
C GLY A 67 -16.03 9.71 9.02
N HIS A 68 -16.62 10.84 9.40
CA HIS A 68 -16.94 11.12 10.80
C HIS A 68 -17.91 10.10 11.41
N ALA A 69 -18.87 9.61 10.62
CA ALA A 69 -19.98 8.79 11.13
C ALA A 69 -19.55 7.40 11.65
N ASN A 70 -18.42 6.87 11.17
CA ASN A 70 -17.89 5.57 11.59
C ASN A 70 -16.38 5.60 11.91
N ALA A 71 -15.88 6.77 12.31
CA ALA A 71 -14.48 6.96 12.64
C ALA A 71 -14.00 6.20 13.88
N SER A 72 -14.90 5.80 14.79
CA SER A 72 -14.57 5.10 16.04
C SER A 72 -13.81 3.80 15.78
N ALA A 73 -14.25 3.01 14.80
CA ALA A 73 -13.59 1.75 14.43
C ALA A 73 -12.11 1.95 14.05
N PHE A 74 -11.82 3.04 13.31
CA PHE A 74 -10.43 3.39 12.97
C PHE A 74 -9.67 3.90 14.20
N GLY A 75 -10.31 4.69 15.08
CA GLY A 75 -9.70 5.15 16.32
C GLY A 75 -9.29 4.00 17.25
N GLU A 76 -10.16 3.01 17.39
CA GLU A 76 -9.88 1.77 18.15
C GLU A 76 -8.72 1.00 17.53
N PHE A 77 -8.75 0.78 16.23
CA PHE A 77 -7.66 0.11 15.50
C PHE A 77 -6.32 0.86 15.63
N PHE A 78 -6.31 2.18 15.49
CA PHE A 78 -5.08 2.96 15.64
C PHE A 78 -4.55 2.94 17.08
N ALA A 79 -5.44 2.98 18.06
CA ALA A 79 -5.04 2.88 19.48
C ALA A 79 -4.45 1.50 19.80
N GLU A 80 -5.07 0.42 19.31
CA GLU A 80 -4.56 -0.94 19.44
C GLU A 80 -3.15 -1.09 18.85
N LYS A 81 -2.93 -0.49 17.65
CA LYS A 81 -1.66 -0.59 16.92
C LYS A 81 -0.60 0.44 17.37
N GLY A 82 -0.96 1.44 18.19
CA GLY A 82 -0.06 2.54 18.51
C GLY A 82 0.22 3.47 17.33
N VAL A 83 -0.67 3.51 16.32
CA VAL A 83 -0.58 4.43 15.17
C VAL A 83 -1.10 5.80 15.58
N ALA A 84 -0.30 6.85 15.35
CA ALA A 84 -0.73 8.23 15.60
C ALA A 84 -1.77 8.65 14.54
N ASP A 85 -3.01 8.83 14.98
CA ASP A 85 -4.11 9.29 14.15
C ASP A 85 -4.01 10.78 13.88
N ARG A 86 -3.77 11.14 12.62
CA ARG A 86 -3.71 12.51 12.09
C ARG A 86 -4.63 12.67 10.88
N ALA A 87 -5.63 11.77 10.74
CA ALA A 87 -6.58 11.83 9.65
C ALA A 87 -7.61 12.94 9.83
N VAL A 88 -7.92 13.62 8.74
CA VAL A 88 -8.97 14.65 8.66
C VAL A 88 -10.34 13.96 8.66
N ARG A 89 -11.21 14.39 9.55
CA ARG A 89 -12.59 13.90 9.61
C ARG A 89 -13.46 14.70 8.65
N VAL A 90 -14.11 13.99 7.71
CA VAL A 90 -15.03 14.57 6.74
C VAL A 90 -16.46 14.08 7.02
N ALA A 91 -17.46 14.82 6.55
CA ALA A 91 -18.86 14.41 6.69
C ALA A 91 -19.13 13.06 5.99
N GLY A 92 -20.06 12.29 6.56
CA GLY A 92 -20.42 10.95 6.05
C GLY A 92 -19.69 9.81 6.73
N ALA A 93 -19.86 8.61 6.17
CA ALA A 93 -19.23 7.38 6.63
C ALA A 93 -18.12 6.95 5.65
N THR A 94 -17.01 6.48 6.17
CA THR A 94 -16.04 5.72 5.37
C THR A 94 -16.75 4.54 4.73
N ARG A 95 -16.56 4.32 3.42
CA ARG A 95 -17.20 3.26 2.66
C ARG A 95 -16.93 1.87 3.22
N THR A 96 -17.86 0.95 3.00
CA THR A 96 -17.68 -0.46 3.32
C THR A 96 -17.51 -1.23 2.02
N ASN A 97 -16.34 -1.81 1.79
CA ASN A 97 -16.14 -2.78 0.70
C ASN A 97 -16.62 -4.16 1.17
N ILE A 98 -17.30 -4.88 0.32
CA ILE A 98 -17.81 -6.22 0.60
C ILE A 98 -16.95 -7.24 -0.13
N LYS A 99 -16.42 -8.22 0.59
CA LYS A 99 -15.66 -9.34 0.06
C LYS A 99 -16.45 -10.61 0.34
N ILE A 100 -16.87 -11.30 -0.71
CA ILE A 100 -17.61 -12.57 -0.57
C ILE A 100 -16.61 -13.70 -0.81
N ALA A 101 -16.26 -14.41 0.26
CA ALA A 101 -15.40 -15.58 0.20
C ALA A 101 -16.23 -16.85 -0.04
N ASP A 102 -16.08 -17.44 -1.21
CA ASP A 102 -16.70 -18.72 -1.58
C ASP A 102 -15.81 -19.87 -1.10
N ARG A 103 -16.33 -20.65 -0.14
CA ARG A 103 -15.56 -21.76 0.46
C ARG A 103 -15.41 -22.94 -0.50
N ALA A 104 -16.36 -23.14 -1.42
CA ALA A 104 -16.34 -24.26 -2.34
C ALA A 104 -15.32 -24.08 -3.45
N SER A 105 -15.18 -22.86 -3.99
CA SER A 105 -14.20 -22.54 -5.04
C SER A 105 -12.87 -22.03 -4.48
N GLY A 106 -12.86 -21.48 -3.26
CA GLY A 106 -11.72 -20.76 -2.69
C GLY A 106 -11.54 -19.35 -3.28
N GLU A 107 -12.48 -18.90 -4.12
CA GLU A 107 -12.42 -17.58 -4.74
C GLU A 107 -13.02 -16.48 -3.85
N THR A 108 -12.64 -15.24 -4.09
CA THR A 108 -13.22 -14.05 -3.44
C THR A 108 -13.75 -13.10 -4.49
N THR A 109 -15.00 -12.66 -4.31
CA THR A 109 -15.62 -11.61 -5.12
C THR A 109 -15.62 -10.30 -4.33
N ASP A 110 -15.00 -9.27 -4.90
CA ASP A 110 -14.90 -7.94 -4.28
C ASP A 110 -15.95 -6.98 -4.86
N ILE A 111 -16.72 -6.33 -3.99
CA ILE A 111 -17.66 -5.25 -4.31
C ILE A 111 -17.17 -3.99 -3.61
N ASN A 112 -16.56 -3.10 -4.37
CA ASN A 112 -16.01 -1.84 -3.87
C ASN A 112 -17.06 -0.72 -4.00
N LEU A 113 -17.46 -0.13 -2.87
CA LEU A 113 -18.40 0.97 -2.85
C LEU A 113 -17.71 2.32 -3.12
N PRO A 114 -18.46 3.36 -3.54
CA PRO A 114 -17.94 4.71 -3.71
C PRO A 114 -17.31 5.25 -2.43
N GLY A 115 -16.25 6.04 -2.58
CA GLY A 115 -15.54 6.66 -1.48
C GLY A 115 -16.25 7.91 -0.92
N LEU A 116 -15.62 8.51 0.08
CA LEU A 116 -16.07 9.77 0.66
C LEU A 116 -15.99 10.92 -0.35
N THR A 117 -16.88 11.91 -0.19
CA THR A 117 -16.73 13.20 -0.85
C THR A 117 -15.71 14.05 -0.07
N VAL A 118 -14.57 14.30 -0.68
CA VAL A 118 -13.48 15.11 -0.10
C VAL A 118 -13.53 16.49 -0.71
N SER A 119 -13.76 17.53 0.10
CA SER A 119 -13.75 18.91 -0.34
C SER A 119 -12.31 19.43 -0.51
N ASN A 120 -12.16 20.55 -1.22
CA ASN A 120 -10.88 21.24 -1.34
C ASN A 120 -10.30 21.63 0.03
N ASP A 121 -11.15 22.05 0.96
CA ASP A 121 -10.73 22.41 2.32
C ASP A 121 -10.23 21.18 3.10
N ALA A 122 -10.93 20.04 2.99
CA ALA A 122 -10.47 18.78 3.59
C ALA A 122 -9.14 18.33 2.98
N PHE A 123 -8.96 18.43 1.67
CA PHE A 123 -7.68 18.13 1.02
C PHE A 123 -6.58 19.10 1.45
N ALA A 124 -6.87 20.40 1.60
CA ALA A 124 -5.94 21.39 2.13
C ALA A 124 -5.55 21.08 3.59
N ALA A 125 -6.49 20.60 4.42
CA ALA A 125 -6.21 20.17 5.78
C ALA A 125 -5.28 18.93 5.82
N VAL A 126 -5.44 17.96 4.92
CA VAL A 126 -4.50 16.84 4.78
C VAL A 126 -3.09 17.33 4.44
N ARG A 127 -2.97 18.29 3.52
CA ARG A 127 -1.68 18.92 3.15
C ARG A 127 -1.05 19.64 4.34
N ALA A 128 -1.84 20.31 5.17
CA ALA A 128 -1.38 20.97 6.40
C ALA A 128 -0.86 19.94 7.41
N ALA A 129 -1.60 18.87 7.67
CA ALA A 129 -1.18 17.79 8.56
C ALA A 129 0.15 17.14 8.11
N LEU A 130 0.33 16.96 6.80
CA LEU A 130 1.59 16.45 6.25
C LEU A 130 2.77 17.38 6.52
N ARG A 131 2.60 18.71 6.40
CA ARG A 131 3.66 19.67 6.71
C ARG A 131 4.09 19.62 8.17
N GLU A 132 3.19 19.29 9.10
CA GLU A 132 3.52 19.16 10.51
C GLU A 132 4.25 17.83 10.83
N LEU A 133 3.97 16.77 10.06
CA LEU A 133 4.49 15.42 10.32
C LEU A 133 5.82 15.14 9.62
N VAL A 134 6.12 15.86 8.54
CA VAL A 134 7.21 15.53 7.63
C VAL A 134 8.41 16.45 7.87
N ALA A 135 9.55 15.82 8.10
CA ALA A 135 10.88 16.45 8.10
C ALA A 135 11.69 15.90 6.91
N PRO A 136 12.82 16.53 6.55
CA PRO A 136 13.72 15.98 5.54
C PRO A 136 14.06 14.50 5.81
N ASP A 137 14.21 13.72 4.75
CA ASP A 137 14.45 12.28 4.74
C ASP A 137 13.32 11.41 5.36
N ARG A 138 12.21 12.02 5.80
CA ARG A 138 11.05 11.29 6.30
C ARG A 138 10.46 10.43 5.19
N ILE A 139 10.16 9.15 5.50
CA ILE A 139 9.50 8.26 4.58
C ILE A 139 8.00 8.52 4.62
N VAL A 140 7.41 8.76 3.45
CA VAL A 140 5.97 8.98 3.29
C VAL A 140 5.42 7.98 2.27
N ALA A 141 4.50 7.13 2.71
CA ALA A 141 3.78 6.19 1.84
C ALA A 141 2.47 6.82 1.37
N LEU A 142 2.39 7.18 0.09
CA LEU A 142 1.18 7.60 -0.59
C LEU A 142 0.52 6.36 -1.20
N ALA A 143 -0.57 5.85 -0.61
CA ALA A 143 -1.10 4.54 -0.97
C ALA A 143 -2.62 4.54 -1.16
N GLY A 144 -3.05 3.95 -2.25
CA GLY A 144 -4.45 3.69 -2.59
C GLY A 144 -5.00 4.47 -3.77
N SER A 145 -6.28 4.21 -4.06
CA SER A 145 -7.06 4.95 -5.05
C SER A 145 -7.43 6.34 -4.54
N LEU A 146 -7.87 7.20 -5.43
CA LEU A 146 -8.50 8.47 -5.10
C LEU A 146 -10.02 8.30 -5.03
N PRO A 147 -10.71 9.04 -4.15
CA PRO A 147 -12.16 9.20 -4.26
C PRO A 147 -12.49 10.04 -5.52
N GLU A 148 -13.66 9.81 -6.11
CA GLU A 148 -14.10 10.50 -7.35
C GLU A 148 -14.14 12.03 -7.22
N SER A 149 -14.31 12.55 -6.01
CA SER A 149 -14.33 13.98 -5.72
C SER A 149 -12.97 14.68 -5.80
N LEU A 150 -11.87 13.92 -5.82
CA LEU A 150 -10.54 14.49 -5.97
C LEU A 150 -10.04 14.35 -7.42
N PRO A 151 -9.30 15.34 -7.93
CA PRO A 151 -8.72 15.27 -9.26
C PRO A 151 -7.64 14.17 -9.32
N GLU A 152 -7.45 13.56 -10.48
CA GLU A 152 -6.42 12.56 -10.74
C GLU A 152 -5.00 13.02 -10.36
N THR A 153 -4.78 14.34 -10.29
CA THR A 153 -3.52 14.96 -9.90
C THR A 153 -3.31 15.05 -8.38
N ALA A 154 -4.25 14.61 -7.55
CA ALA A 154 -4.14 14.77 -6.10
C ALA A 154 -2.88 14.12 -5.52
N TRP A 155 -2.51 12.90 -5.96
CA TRP A 155 -1.25 12.27 -5.55
C TRP A 155 -0.02 13.02 -6.07
N ALA A 156 -0.06 13.55 -7.29
CA ALA A 156 1.02 14.39 -7.84
C ALA A 156 1.20 15.68 -7.03
N THR A 157 0.10 16.29 -6.59
CA THR A 157 0.13 17.50 -5.73
C THR A 157 0.78 17.21 -4.38
N LEU A 158 0.37 16.10 -3.71
CA LEU A 158 0.98 15.71 -2.43
C LEU A 158 2.47 15.35 -2.62
N ALA A 159 2.81 14.64 -3.68
CA ALA A 159 4.19 14.29 -3.96
C ALA A 159 5.08 15.53 -4.19
N ALA A 160 4.56 16.53 -4.90
CA ALA A 160 5.28 17.81 -5.08
C ALA A 160 5.50 18.56 -3.75
N ASP A 161 4.45 18.66 -2.92
CA ASP A 161 4.56 19.28 -1.59
C ASP A 161 5.60 18.56 -0.72
N LEU A 162 5.56 17.24 -0.70
CA LEU A 162 6.44 16.39 0.11
C LEU A 162 7.89 16.42 -0.39
N ALA A 163 8.09 16.44 -1.70
CA ALA A 163 9.42 16.58 -2.29
C ALA A 163 10.05 17.93 -1.92
N ALA A 164 9.25 19.01 -1.87
CA ALA A 164 9.72 20.32 -1.42
C ALA A 164 10.14 20.34 0.07
N LEU A 165 9.61 19.40 0.87
CA LEU A 165 10.01 19.19 2.27
C LEU A 165 11.19 18.21 2.42
N GLY A 166 11.72 17.69 1.31
CA GLY A 166 12.82 16.72 1.32
C GLY A 166 12.41 15.31 1.74
N ALA A 167 11.12 14.96 1.62
CA ALA A 167 10.64 13.63 2.00
C ALA A 167 11.05 12.55 0.99
N ARG A 168 11.19 11.29 1.47
CA ARG A 168 11.37 10.09 0.65
C ARG A 168 10.02 9.46 0.37
N ILE A 169 9.52 9.60 -0.86
CA ILE A 169 8.15 9.27 -1.24
C ILE A 169 8.08 7.86 -1.81
N VAL A 170 7.23 7.01 -1.20
CA VAL A 170 6.85 5.69 -1.71
C VAL A 170 5.42 5.79 -2.23
N LEU A 171 5.21 5.57 -3.53
CA LEU A 171 3.91 5.71 -4.19
C LEU A 171 3.36 4.35 -4.62
N ASP A 172 2.17 4.00 -4.14
CA ASP A 172 1.40 2.82 -4.54
C ASP A 172 -0.03 3.21 -4.94
N THR A 173 -0.18 3.57 -6.19
CA THR A 173 -1.47 3.88 -6.83
C THR A 173 -1.46 3.36 -8.27
N SER A 174 -2.60 3.41 -8.96
CA SER A 174 -2.75 2.87 -10.30
C SER A 174 -3.49 3.82 -11.24
N GLY A 175 -3.52 3.49 -12.52
CA GLY A 175 -4.29 4.19 -13.55
C GLY A 175 -3.87 5.65 -13.76
N ALA A 176 -4.85 6.51 -13.98
CA ALA A 176 -4.63 7.93 -14.28
C ALA A 176 -3.91 8.70 -13.14
N PRO A 177 -4.18 8.45 -11.83
CA PRO A 177 -3.41 9.03 -10.74
C PRO A 177 -1.92 8.68 -10.76
N LEU A 178 -1.55 7.43 -11.08
CA LEU A 178 -0.15 7.03 -11.25
C LEU A 178 0.49 7.75 -12.43
N ALA A 179 -0.19 7.78 -13.57
CA ALA A 179 0.29 8.48 -14.76
C ALA A 179 0.47 9.99 -14.50
N ALA A 180 -0.44 10.62 -13.74
CA ALA A 180 -0.34 12.02 -13.35
C ALA A 180 0.88 12.28 -12.44
N ALA A 181 1.11 11.42 -11.44
CA ALA A 181 2.25 11.54 -10.54
C ALA A 181 3.58 11.39 -11.29
N LEU A 182 3.67 10.47 -12.25
CA LEU A 182 4.87 10.25 -13.07
C LEU A 182 5.12 11.35 -14.13
N ARG A 183 4.12 12.16 -14.47
CA ARG A 183 4.31 13.37 -15.31
C ARG A 183 4.86 14.56 -14.50
N GLY A 184 4.74 14.51 -13.18
CA GLY A 184 5.31 15.51 -12.29
C GLY A 184 6.86 15.50 -12.38
N ARG A 185 7.49 16.69 -12.18
CA ARG A 185 8.95 16.82 -12.17
C ARG A 185 9.53 16.75 -10.75
N HIS A 186 8.82 16.13 -9.81
CA HIS A 186 9.28 15.94 -8.44
C HIS A 186 9.83 14.51 -8.26
N PRO A 187 10.87 14.33 -7.47
CA PRO A 187 11.46 13.01 -7.26
C PRO A 187 10.49 12.09 -6.51
N LEU A 188 10.30 10.89 -7.03
CA LEU A 188 9.67 9.77 -6.35
C LEU A 188 10.75 8.77 -5.95
N HIS A 189 10.81 8.41 -4.67
CA HIS A 189 11.84 7.49 -4.21
C HIS A 189 11.53 6.06 -4.67
N VAL A 190 10.29 5.61 -4.48
CA VAL A 190 9.82 4.29 -4.92
C VAL A 190 8.46 4.41 -5.57
N VAL A 191 8.26 3.68 -6.66
CA VAL A 191 6.95 3.42 -7.26
C VAL A 191 6.74 1.92 -7.36
N LYS A 192 5.57 1.42 -6.92
CA LYS A 192 5.28 -0.02 -6.90
C LYS A 192 4.03 -0.40 -7.71
N PRO A 193 4.06 -0.49 -9.03
CA PRO A 193 3.00 -1.09 -9.81
C PRO A 193 3.03 -2.63 -9.73
N ASN A 194 1.91 -3.30 -10.01
CA ASN A 194 1.93 -4.67 -10.47
C ASN A 194 2.15 -4.73 -11.99
N ARG A 195 2.32 -5.97 -12.55
CA ARG A 195 2.55 -6.13 -14.01
C ARG A 195 1.42 -5.51 -14.83
N ALA A 196 0.16 -5.75 -14.49
CA ALA A 196 -0.98 -5.25 -15.24
C ALA A 196 -1.10 -3.70 -15.17
N GLU A 197 -0.81 -3.10 -14.02
CA GLU A 197 -0.76 -1.65 -13.85
C GLU A 197 0.37 -1.03 -14.69
N LEU A 198 1.53 -1.70 -14.76
CA LEU A 198 2.64 -1.26 -15.60
C LEU A 198 2.31 -1.41 -17.09
N GLU A 199 1.67 -2.51 -17.51
CA GLU A 199 1.19 -2.72 -18.87
C GLU A 199 0.20 -1.64 -19.31
N ALA A 200 -0.77 -1.34 -18.43
CA ALA A 200 -1.74 -0.27 -18.67
C ALA A 200 -1.07 1.10 -18.79
N LEU A 201 -0.06 1.39 -17.96
CA LEU A 201 0.70 2.64 -17.98
C LEU A 201 1.54 2.79 -19.27
N ILE A 202 2.15 1.71 -19.74
CA ILE A 202 3.01 1.69 -20.93
C ILE A 202 2.18 1.52 -22.22
N GLY A 203 0.93 1.03 -22.12
CA GLY A 203 0.01 0.83 -23.26
C GLY A 203 0.32 -0.43 -24.10
N ARG A 204 1.04 -1.40 -23.55
CA ARG A 204 1.34 -2.69 -24.20
C ARG A 204 1.56 -3.81 -23.21
N ALA A 205 1.35 -5.07 -23.64
CA ALA A 205 1.67 -6.25 -22.86
C ALA A 205 3.18 -6.40 -22.60
N LEU A 206 3.52 -6.97 -21.43
CA LEU A 206 4.89 -7.20 -20.97
C LEU A 206 5.07 -8.70 -20.59
N PRO A 207 5.04 -9.62 -21.57
CA PRO A 207 4.98 -11.05 -21.30
C PRO A 207 6.28 -11.61 -20.71
N ARG A 208 7.43 -10.99 -20.99
CA ARG A 208 8.73 -11.48 -20.54
C ARG A 208 9.29 -10.57 -19.44
N THR A 209 10.08 -11.13 -18.54
CA THR A 209 10.77 -10.39 -17.47
C THR A 209 11.59 -9.21 -18.02
N GLY A 210 12.29 -9.40 -19.14
CA GLY A 210 13.06 -8.33 -19.80
C GLY A 210 12.17 -7.17 -20.27
N ASP A 211 10.94 -7.45 -20.76
CA ASP A 211 9.98 -6.41 -21.15
C ASP A 211 9.53 -5.59 -19.94
N VAL A 212 9.32 -6.26 -18.79
CA VAL A 212 8.95 -5.60 -17.52
C VAL A 212 10.10 -4.71 -17.04
N ILE A 213 11.35 -5.20 -17.07
CA ILE A 213 12.53 -4.42 -16.67
C ILE A 213 12.71 -3.21 -17.59
N ALA A 214 12.60 -3.38 -18.90
CA ALA A 214 12.70 -2.28 -19.85
C ALA A 214 11.61 -1.21 -19.60
N ALA A 215 10.38 -1.64 -19.33
CA ALA A 215 9.29 -0.74 -18.96
C ALA A 215 9.56 -0.02 -17.64
N ALA A 216 10.02 -0.73 -16.60
CA ALA A 216 10.40 -0.13 -15.31
C ALA A 216 11.49 0.95 -15.48
N ARG A 217 12.48 0.72 -16.34
CA ARG A 217 13.53 1.70 -16.63
C ARG A 217 13.01 3.00 -17.21
N THR A 218 11.95 2.97 -18.03
CA THR A 218 11.33 4.20 -18.52
C THR A 218 10.75 5.08 -17.40
N LEU A 219 10.41 4.49 -16.25
CA LEU A 219 9.95 5.23 -15.08
C LEU A 219 11.14 5.83 -14.31
N LEU A 220 12.28 5.13 -14.27
CA LEU A 220 13.52 5.70 -13.70
C LEU A 220 13.96 6.95 -14.47
N ASP A 221 13.79 6.96 -15.80
CA ASP A 221 14.10 8.12 -16.64
C ASP A 221 13.18 9.32 -16.37
N ARG A 222 12.02 9.09 -15.75
CA ARG A 222 11.08 10.11 -15.29
C ARG A 222 11.37 10.63 -13.88
N GLY A 223 12.48 10.22 -13.25
CA GLY A 223 12.89 10.71 -11.93
C GLY A 223 12.49 9.82 -10.76
N VAL A 224 12.03 8.60 -11.02
CA VAL A 224 11.85 7.57 -9.99
C VAL A 224 13.22 6.98 -9.65
N ALA A 225 13.54 6.80 -8.35
CA ALA A 225 14.82 6.22 -7.95
C ALA A 225 14.80 4.68 -7.97
N LEU A 226 13.68 4.05 -7.60
CA LEU A 226 13.49 2.61 -7.57
C LEU A 226 12.09 2.24 -8.04
N VAL A 227 11.99 1.33 -9.00
CA VAL A 227 10.72 0.75 -9.45
C VAL A 227 10.62 -0.69 -8.97
N ILE A 228 9.52 -1.01 -8.28
CA ILE A 228 9.25 -2.36 -7.80
C ILE A 228 8.00 -2.87 -8.51
N VAL A 229 8.13 -3.96 -9.27
CA VAL A 229 7.01 -4.54 -10.00
C VAL A 229 6.61 -5.86 -9.35
N SER A 230 5.43 -5.89 -8.72
CA SER A 230 4.91 -7.13 -8.15
C SER A 230 4.37 -8.06 -9.24
N LEU A 231 4.70 -9.35 -9.13
CA LEU A 231 4.44 -10.39 -10.14
C LEU A 231 3.56 -11.53 -9.58
N GLY A 232 2.80 -11.26 -8.52
CA GLY A 232 1.97 -12.27 -7.86
C GLY A 232 2.82 -13.41 -7.28
N ALA A 233 2.52 -14.65 -7.65
CA ALA A 233 3.24 -15.83 -7.17
C ALA A 233 4.72 -15.90 -7.62
N GLU A 234 5.09 -15.18 -8.67
CA GLU A 234 6.47 -15.07 -9.15
C GLU A 234 7.34 -14.12 -8.31
N GLY A 235 6.76 -13.46 -7.27
CA GLY A 235 7.46 -12.54 -6.40
C GLY A 235 7.44 -11.10 -6.91
N ALA A 236 8.60 -10.43 -6.97
CA ALA A 236 8.70 -9.06 -7.45
C ALA A 236 10.07 -8.74 -8.07
N LEU A 237 10.06 -7.81 -9.02
CA LEU A 237 11.26 -7.22 -9.62
C LEU A 237 11.56 -5.89 -8.94
N PHE A 238 12.82 -5.67 -8.60
CA PHE A 238 13.37 -4.46 -8.00
C PHE A 238 14.36 -3.87 -8.98
N VAL A 239 14.04 -2.72 -9.57
CA VAL A 239 14.82 -2.14 -10.67
C VAL A 239 15.26 -0.74 -10.28
N ASP A 240 16.56 -0.55 -10.15
CA ASP A 240 17.22 0.74 -10.04
C ASP A 240 18.05 1.05 -11.33
N ARG A 241 18.83 2.14 -11.32
CA ARG A 241 19.64 2.53 -12.48
C ARG A 241 20.77 1.57 -12.79
N GLU A 242 21.26 0.85 -11.79
CA GLU A 242 22.46 0.00 -11.89
C GLU A 242 22.10 -1.44 -12.20
N ARG A 243 21.02 -1.95 -11.60
CA ARG A 243 20.70 -3.38 -11.62
C ARG A 243 19.20 -3.68 -11.53
N ALA A 244 18.86 -4.90 -11.84
CA ALA A 244 17.56 -5.48 -11.60
C ALA A 244 17.70 -6.76 -10.77
N LEU A 245 16.88 -6.88 -9.71
CA LEU A 245 16.82 -8.08 -8.87
C LEU A 245 15.42 -8.68 -8.98
N ASN A 246 15.34 -10.00 -9.08
CA ASN A 246 14.10 -10.74 -8.84
C ASN A 246 14.15 -11.33 -7.43
N ALA A 247 13.15 -11.08 -6.63
CA ALA A 247 13.00 -11.65 -5.30
C ALA A 247 11.69 -12.44 -5.22
N ALA A 248 11.78 -13.71 -4.81
CA ALA A 248 10.64 -14.60 -4.72
C ALA A 248 10.73 -15.49 -3.48
N LEU A 249 9.57 -15.76 -2.91
CA LEU A 249 9.39 -16.76 -1.85
C LEU A 249 8.14 -17.59 -2.18
N PRO A 250 8.29 -18.90 -2.46
CA PRO A 250 7.14 -19.76 -2.69
C PRO A 250 6.24 -19.80 -1.46
N ALA A 251 4.99 -19.39 -1.64
CA ALA A 251 4.00 -19.45 -0.57
C ALA A 251 3.62 -20.92 -0.29
N LYS A 252 3.62 -21.29 0.99
CA LYS A 252 3.20 -22.63 1.42
C LYS A 252 1.68 -22.72 1.63
N THR A 253 1.09 -21.62 2.06
CA THR A 253 -0.34 -21.50 2.35
C THR A 253 -0.81 -20.12 1.94
N VAL A 254 -1.95 -20.01 1.28
CA VAL A 254 -2.56 -18.74 0.90
C VAL A 254 -4.01 -18.77 1.40
N LEU A 255 -4.31 -18.01 2.44
CA LEU A 255 -5.67 -17.78 2.92
C LEU A 255 -6.31 -16.57 2.22
N SER A 256 -5.51 -15.55 1.93
CA SER A 256 -5.97 -14.34 1.25
C SER A 256 -4.80 -13.65 0.56
N THR A 257 -5.00 -13.19 -0.66
CA THR A 257 -4.04 -12.33 -1.37
C THR A 257 -4.29 -10.83 -1.11
N VAL A 258 -5.41 -10.51 -0.45
CA VAL A 258 -5.80 -9.13 -0.16
C VAL A 258 -4.83 -8.49 0.82
N GLY A 259 -4.33 -7.31 0.46
CA GLY A 259 -3.38 -6.54 1.28
C GLY A 259 -1.92 -7.02 1.21
N ALA A 260 -1.60 -8.07 0.43
CA ALA A 260 -0.20 -8.50 0.25
C ALA A 260 0.65 -7.40 -0.43
N GLY A 261 0.07 -6.68 -1.40
CA GLY A 261 0.71 -5.51 -2.01
C GLY A 261 0.97 -4.37 -1.02
N ASP A 262 0.04 -4.13 -0.11
CA ASP A 262 0.16 -3.09 0.93
C ASP A 262 1.21 -3.50 1.98
N ALA A 263 1.24 -4.78 2.36
CA ALA A 263 2.29 -5.33 3.21
C ALA A 263 3.68 -5.21 2.53
N MET A 264 3.77 -5.44 1.21
CA MET A 264 5.01 -5.20 0.47
C MET A 264 5.44 -3.73 0.57
N VAL A 265 4.51 -2.76 0.43
CA VAL A 265 4.81 -1.33 0.62
C VAL A 265 5.31 -1.06 2.04
N ALA A 266 4.70 -1.67 3.05
CA ALA A 266 5.17 -1.56 4.43
C ALA A 266 6.61 -2.11 4.57
N GLY A 267 6.91 -3.26 3.99
CA GLY A 267 8.26 -3.83 3.98
C GLY A 267 9.29 -2.95 3.25
N ILE A 268 8.89 -2.29 2.16
CA ILE A 268 9.71 -1.27 1.47
C ILE A 268 10.01 -0.11 2.43
N CYS A 269 8.98 0.44 3.09
CA CYS A 269 9.16 1.54 4.03
C CYS A 269 10.04 1.13 5.21
N ALA A 270 9.85 -0.06 5.78
CA ALA A 270 10.67 -0.58 6.87
C ALA A 270 12.15 -0.69 6.47
N ALA A 271 12.44 -1.26 5.29
CA ALA A 271 13.80 -1.35 4.78
C ALA A 271 14.43 0.02 4.51
N LEU A 272 13.64 0.99 4.06
CA LEU A 272 14.11 2.37 3.87
C LEU A 272 14.45 3.05 5.20
N VAL A 273 13.68 2.79 6.28
CA VAL A 273 14.00 3.26 7.64
C VAL A 273 15.31 2.64 8.14
N GLU A 274 15.54 1.36 7.86
CA GLU A 274 16.80 0.66 8.19
C GLU A 274 18.00 1.19 7.39
N GLY A 275 17.82 1.96 6.33
CA GLY A 275 18.89 2.30 5.38
C GLY A 275 19.43 1.08 4.64
N ALA A 276 18.58 0.11 4.39
CA ALA A 276 18.94 -1.21 3.88
C ALA A 276 19.50 -1.18 2.44
N SER A 277 20.34 -2.16 2.12
CA SER A 277 20.73 -2.43 0.73
C SER A 277 19.53 -2.85 -0.12
N LEU A 278 19.62 -2.74 -1.46
CA LEU A 278 18.54 -3.18 -2.35
C LEU A 278 18.19 -4.66 -2.16
N GLU A 279 19.17 -5.52 -1.87
CA GLU A 279 18.92 -6.94 -1.61
C GLU A 279 18.12 -7.15 -0.31
N ARG A 280 18.49 -6.46 0.77
CA ARG A 280 17.74 -6.52 2.05
C ARG A 280 16.34 -5.96 1.87
N LEU A 281 16.19 -4.84 1.16
CA LEU A 281 14.89 -4.26 0.84
C LEU A 281 14.02 -5.26 0.06
N ALA A 282 14.58 -5.94 -0.94
CA ALA A 282 13.87 -6.95 -1.71
C ALA A 282 13.42 -8.14 -0.84
N ARG A 283 14.31 -8.65 0.02
CA ARG A 283 14.01 -9.74 0.95
C ARG A 283 12.89 -9.34 1.92
N LEU A 284 13.01 -8.19 2.54
CA LEU A 284 12.06 -7.73 3.56
C LEU A 284 10.68 -7.45 2.95
N SER A 285 10.63 -6.79 1.79
CA SER A 285 9.37 -6.46 1.10
C SER A 285 8.59 -7.71 0.70
N VAL A 286 9.29 -8.73 0.17
CA VAL A 286 8.65 -10.01 -0.20
C VAL A 286 8.24 -10.79 1.05
N ALA A 287 9.02 -10.74 2.13
CA ALA A 287 8.69 -11.40 3.40
C ALA A 287 7.42 -10.80 4.05
N PHE A 288 7.28 -9.47 4.03
CA PHE A 288 6.06 -8.80 4.50
C PHE A 288 4.84 -9.26 3.69
N ALA A 289 4.93 -9.26 2.36
CA ALA A 289 3.86 -9.75 1.50
C ALA A 289 3.53 -11.21 1.79
N ALA A 290 4.53 -12.08 1.93
CA ALA A 290 4.34 -13.50 2.23
C ALA A 290 3.72 -13.73 3.62
N SER A 291 4.15 -12.96 4.63
CA SER A 291 3.59 -13.02 5.98
C SER A 291 2.12 -12.61 6.04
N LYS A 292 1.64 -11.84 5.04
CA LYS A 292 0.26 -11.40 4.94
C LYS A 292 -0.66 -12.48 4.34
N LEU A 293 -0.14 -13.40 3.53
CA LEU A 293 -0.96 -14.37 2.79
C LEU A 293 -1.71 -15.37 3.70
N ASP A 294 -1.25 -15.59 4.92
CA ASP A 294 -1.89 -16.47 5.92
C ASP A 294 -2.79 -15.71 6.92
N ARG A 295 -3.12 -14.43 6.65
CA ARG A 295 -3.85 -13.54 7.57
C ARG A 295 -4.93 -12.73 6.86
N ILE A 296 -6.02 -12.48 7.57
CA ILE A 296 -7.08 -11.57 7.15
C ILE A 296 -6.97 -10.27 7.94
N GLY A 297 -7.18 -9.10 7.30
CA GLY A 297 -7.09 -7.78 7.92
C GLY A 297 -5.69 -7.16 7.85
N PRO A 298 -5.47 -5.95 8.40
CA PRO A 298 -4.22 -5.19 8.31
C PRO A 298 -3.19 -5.65 9.35
N TYR A 299 -2.87 -6.94 9.38
CA TYR A 299 -1.98 -7.55 10.36
C TYR A 299 -0.77 -8.20 9.69
N LEU A 300 0.40 -8.02 10.30
CA LEU A 300 1.64 -8.70 9.96
C LEU A 300 1.90 -9.85 10.96
N GLY A 301 2.71 -10.83 10.57
CA GLY A 301 3.24 -11.83 11.51
C GLY A 301 4.24 -11.23 12.51
N SER A 302 4.64 -12.03 13.51
CA SER A 302 5.70 -11.58 14.41
C SER A 302 6.98 -11.21 13.65
N THR A 303 7.74 -10.26 14.19
CA THR A 303 9.02 -9.81 13.62
C THR A 303 9.95 -11.00 13.36
N GLU A 304 10.03 -11.96 14.30
CA GLU A 304 10.81 -13.18 14.13
C GLU A 304 10.35 -14.02 12.92
N ASN A 305 9.03 -14.18 12.75
CA ASN A 305 8.49 -14.91 11.59
C ASN A 305 8.83 -14.21 10.28
N VAL A 306 8.68 -12.89 10.23
CA VAL A 306 9.00 -12.10 9.03
C VAL A 306 10.49 -12.16 8.70
N GLU A 307 11.37 -12.08 9.69
CA GLU A 307 12.82 -12.23 9.50
C GLU A 307 13.20 -13.62 8.99
N ARG A 308 12.57 -14.65 9.51
CA ARG A 308 12.76 -16.03 9.01
C ARG A 308 12.31 -16.15 7.55
N LEU A 309 11.18 -15.53 7.19
CA LEU A 309 10.72 -15.46 5.80
C LEU A 309 11.69 -14.67 4.92
N ALA A 310 12.20 -13.53 5.39
CA ALA A 310 13.17 -12.71 4.67
C ALA A 310 14.46 -13.45 4.38
N ALA A 311 14.95 -14.24 5.34
CA ALA A 311 16.11 -15.11 5.13
C ALA A 311 15.88 -16.19 4.07
N ALA A 312 14.63 -16.67 3.93
CA ALA A 312 14.24 -17.68 2.95
C ALA A 312 13.94 -17.12 1.54
N VAL A 313 13.78 -15.80 1.39
CA VAL A 313 13.57 -15.18 0.08
C VAL A 313 14.78 -15.43 -0.81
N ARG A 314 14.53 -15.97 -2.00
CA ARG A 314 15.56 -16.09 -3.04
C ARG A 314 15.66 -14.77 -3.79
N VAL A 315 16.83 -14.19 -3.81
CA VAL A 315 17.13 -12.99 -4.60
C VAL A 315 18.15 -13.36 -5.68
N THR A 316 17.84 -13.01 -6.91
CA THR A 316 18.69 -13.26 -8.08
C THR A 316 18.85 -12.00 -8.91
N ALA A 317 20.05 -11.71 -9.36
CA ALA A 317 20.26 -10.66 -10.35
C ALA A 317 19.65 -11.09 -11.69
N VAL A 318 18.97 -10.17 -12.35
CA VAL A 318 18.40 -10.40 -13.69
C VAL A 318 19.22 -9.61 -14.69
N SER A 319 19.88 -10.35 -15.59
CA SER A 319 20.57 -9.75 -16.74
C SER A 319 19.53 -9.24 -17.76
N ASN A 320 19.89 -8.20 -18.49
CA ASN A 320 19.08 -7.63 -19.58
C ASN A 320 18.93 -8.57 -20.75
#